data_fc8b24ca1f83279bccdd498f928bd1af
#
_entry.id   fc8b24ca1f83279bccdd498f928bd1af
#
_cell.length_a   1.000
_cell.length_b   1.000
_cell.length_c   1.000
_cell.angle_alpha   90.00
_cell.angle_beta   90.00
_cell.angle_gamma   90.00
#
_symmetry.space_group_name_H-M   'P 1'
#
loop_
_entity.id
_entity.type
_entity.pdbx_description
1 polymer ?
#
loop_
_entity_poly.entity_id
_entity_poly.type
_entity_poly.pdbx_seq_one_letter_code
_entity_poly.pdbx_strand_id
1 'polypeptide(L)'
;MMDYLQIALARLNTETPNWWGFAKTDSDGNAIPNDQRMTYDNVIVIIDGVTKPTETQVNAKIAEVKLDEVRSVRNTKLAETDWVVTKHKELGTNIPTSMKTYRAALRDITDSATSLDDVTWPEKP
;
A
#
# COMPACT_ATOMS: atom_id res chain seq x y z
N MET A 1 -6.15 0.02 11.82
CA MET A 1 -5.20 -0.83 11.08
C MET A 1 -5.72 -1.04 9.67
N MET A 2 -4.88 -0.87 8.67
CA MET A 2 -5.27 -1.07 7.28
C MET A 2 -5.40 -2.56 6.98
N ASP A 3 -6.49 -2.94 6.32
CA ASP A 3 -6.69 -4.33 5.90
C ASP A 3 -6.12 -4.53 4.49
N TYR A 4 -4.87 -4.95 4.43
CA TYR A 4 -4.17 -5.14 3.17
C TYR A 4 -4.80 -6.22 2.29
N LEU A 5 -5.35 -7.26 2.88
CA LEU A 5 -5.99 -8.34 2.12
C LEU A 5 -7.20 -7.83 1.35
N GLN A 6 -8.11 -7.13 2.01
CA GLN A 6 -9.31 -6.61 1.35
C GLN A 6 -8.98 -5.58 0.26
N ILE A 7 -7.99 -4.71 0.52
CA ILE A 7 -7.55 -3.75 -0.49
C ILE A 7 -6.94 -4.47 -1.70
N ALA A 8 -6.14 -5.50 -1.46
CA ALA A 8 -5.56 -6.32 -2.53
C ALA A 8 -6.65 -6.99 -3.36
N LEU A 9 -7.65 -7.60 -2.71
CA LEU A 9 -8.77 -8.23 -3.40
C LEU A 9 -9.56 -7.23 -4.25
N ALA A 10 -9.74 -6.01 -3.75
CA ALA A 10 -10.41 -4.95 -4.50
C ALA A 10 -9.64 -4.52 -5.76
N ARG A 11 -8.31 -4.73 -5.79
CA ARG A 11 -7.46 -4.42 -6.94
C ARG A 11 -7.41 -5.56 -7.97
N LEU A 12 -8.04 -6.69 -7.67
CA LEU A 12 -8.11 -7.86 -8.55
C LEU A 12 -9.54 -7.99 -9.09
N ASN A 13 -9.68 -8.57 -10.29
CA ASN A 13 -10.99 -8.72 -10.95
C ASN A 13 -11.78 -7.41 -10.95
N THR A 14 -11.12 -6.30 -11.30
CA THR A 14 -11.68 -4.94 -11.22
C THR A 14 -12.90 -4.73 -12.11
N GLU A 15 -13.09 -5.57 -13.14
CA GLU A 15 -14.25 -5.56 -14.02
C GLU A 15 -15.52 -6.01 -13.31
N THR A 16 -15.38 -6.72 -12.19
CA THR A 16 -16.48 -7.24 -11.40
C THR A 16 -16.26 -6.86 -9.93
N PRO A 17 -16.55 -5.60 -9.55
CA PRO A 17 -16.36 -5.15 -8.16
C PRO A 17 -17.22 -5.96 -7.19
N ASN A 18 -16.74 -6.09 -5.95
CA ASN A 18 -17.42 -6.86 -4.89
C ASN A 18 -17.60 -8.33 -5.22
N TRP A 19 -16.62 -8.91 -5.92
CA TRP A 19 -16.66 -10.30 -6.38
C TRP A 19 -16.41 -11.33 -5.27
N TRP A 20 -15.88 -10.89 -4.13
CA TRP A 20 -15.43 -11.79 -3.06
C TRP A 20 -16.27 -11.63 -1.79
N GLY A 21 -16.23 -12.67 -0.96
CA GLY A 21 -16.67 -12.65 0.42
C GLY A 21 -15.75 -13.55 1.23
N PHE A 22 -16.03 -13.69 2.50
CA PHE A 22 -15.30 -14.60 3.37
C PHE A 22 -16.22 -15.71 3.87
N ALA A 23 -15.73 -16.96 3.85
CA ALA A 23 -16.47 -18.09 4.36
C ALA A 23 -16.73 -17.91 5.85
N LYS A 24 -17.95 -18.24 6.29
CA LYS A 24 -18.37 -18.16 7.70
C LYS A 24 -18.20 -19.48 8.43
N THR A 25 -18.10 -20.57 7.68
CA THR A 25 -17.95 -21.93 8.22
C THR A 25 -16.78 -22.62 7.52
N ASP A 26 -16.13 -23.54 8.24
CA ASP A 26 -15.06 -24.35 7.67
C ASP A 26 -15.64 -25.56 6.89
N SER A 27 -14.75 -26.43 6.37
CA SER A 27 -15.13 -27.59 5.59
C SER A 27 -15.93 -28.61 6.39
N ASP A 28 -15.82 -28.58 7.72
CA ASP A 28 -16.56 -29.49 8.64
C ASP A 28 -17.89 -28.88 9.10
N GLY A 29 -18.24 -27.67 8.62
CA GLY A 29 -19.47 -27.01 8.99
C GLY A 29 -19.40 -26.21 10.30
N ASN A 30 -18.22 -26.10 10.90
CA ASN A 30 -18.03 -25.33 12.13
C ASN A 30 -17.85 -23.84 11.83
N ALA A 31 -18.40 -22.99 12.70
CA ALA A 31 -18.27 -21.54 12.53
C ALA A 31 -16.80 -21.11 12.66
N ILE A 32 -16.35 -20.27 11.73
CA ILE A 32 -15.02 -19.68 11.79
C ILE A 32 -15.11 -18.41 12.65
N PRO A 33 -14.28 -18.26 13.71
CA PRO A 33 -14.27 -17.04 14.52
C PRO A 33 -14.04 -15.79 13.67
N ASN A 34 -14.68 -14.68 14.03
CA ASN A 34 -14.59 -13.43 13.26
C ASN A 34 -13.16 -12.96 13.04
N ASP A 35 -12.28 -13.14 14.01
CA ASP A 35 -10.88 -12.73 13.94
C ASP A 35 -10.02 -13.64 13.06
N GLN A 36 -10.58 -14.76 12.58
CA GLN A 36 -9.89 -15.73 11.74
C GLN A 36 -10.44 -15.81 10.31
N ARG A 37 -11.52 -15.08 10.00
CA ARG A 37 -12.19 -15.14 8.69
C ARG A 37 -11.42 -14.46 7.57
N MET A 38 -10.70 -13.39 7.88
CA MET A 38 -10.08 -12.53 6.87
C MET A 38 -8.70 -13.04 6.47
N THR A 39 -8.67 -14.27 5.93
CA THR A 39 -7.46 -14.90 5.39
C THR A 39 -7.73 -15.36 3.96
N TYR A 40 -6.67 -15.55 3.17
CA TYR A 40 -6.81 -16.02 1.79
C TYR A 40 -7.62 -17.29 1.67
N ASP A 41 -7.40 -18.26 2.55
CA ASP A 41 -8.09 -19.56 2.48
C ASP A 41 -9.61 -19.44 2.62
N ASN A 42 -10.07 -18.41 3.31
CA ASN A 42 -11.50 -18.16 3.53
C ASN A 42 -12.12 -17.24 2.48
N VAL A 43 -11.33 -16.72 1.54
CA VAL A 43 -11.87 -15.93 0.44
C VAL A 43 -12.69 -16.83 -0.48
N ILE A 44 -13.92 -16.42 -0.75
CA ILE A 44 -14.80 -17.11 -1.69
C ILE A 44 -15.25 -16.15 -2.78
N VAL A 45 -15.46 -16.71 -3.98
CA VAL A 45 -16.03 -15.97 -5.10
C VAL A 45 -17.55 -16.03 -4.98
N ILE A 46 -18.21 -14.87 -4.95
CA ILE A 46 -19.67 -14.79 -4.78
C ILE A 46 -20.39 -14.40 -6.06
N ILE A 47 -19.66 -14.14 -7.15
CA ILE A 47 -20.24 -13.78 -8.45
C ILE A 47 -19.80 -14.82 -9.47
N ASP A 48 -20.78 -15.38 -10.19
CA ASP A 48 -20.52 -16.39 -11.22
C ASP A 48 -19.61 -15.85 -12.32
N GLY A 49 -18.71 -16.70 -12.80
CA GLY A 49 -17.80 -16.39 -13.90
C GLY A 49 -16.51 -15.71 -13.47
N VAL A 50 -16.37 -15.37 -12.20
CA VAL A 50 -15.13 -14.79 -11.65
C VAL A 50 -14.22 -15.91 -11.17
N THR A 51 -12.95 -15.86 -11.55
CA THR A 51 -11.93 -16.81 -11.09
C THR A 51 -11.26 -16.29 -9.84
N LYS A 52 -11.17 -17.11 -8.79
CA LYS A 52 -10.45 -16.74 -7.58
C LYS A 52 -8.96 -16.59 -7.91
N PRO A 53 -8.35 -15.42 -7.60
CA PRO A 53 -6.90 -15.24 -7.77
C PRO A 53 -6.11 -16.25 -6.93
N THR A 54 -4.93 -16.61 -7.39
CA THR A 54 -4.03 -17.47 -6.61
C THR A 54 -3.50 -16.72 -5.40
N GLU A 55 -3.03 -17.45 -4.39
CA GLU A 55 -2.41 -16.84 -3.21
C GLU A 55 -1.19 -16.00 -3.60
N THR A 56 -0.40 -16.46 -4.57
CA THR A 56 0.74 -15.71 -5.10
C THR A 56 0.31 -14.37 -5.69
N GLN A 57 -0.78 -14.36 -6.47
CA GLN A 57 -1.31 -13.12 -7.06
C GLN A 57 -1.81 -12.15 -5.97
N VAL A 58 -2.49 -12.67 -4.96
CA VAL A 58 -2.99 -11.86 -3.84
C VAL A 58 -1.83 -11.30 -3.04
N ASN A 59 -0.81 -12.11 -2.73
CA ASN A 59 0.37 -11.65 -2.00
C ASN A 59 1.14 -10.58 -2.76
N ALA A 60 1.23 -10.69 -4.09
CA ALA A 60 1.84 -9.65 -4.93
C ALA A 60 1.08 -8.33 -4.85
N LYS A 61 -0.25 -8.39 -4.82
CA LYS A 61 -1.08 -7.18 -4.65
C LYS A 61 -0.96 -6.60 -3.24
N ILE A 62 -0.86 -7.43 -2.22
CA ILE A 62 -0.61 -6.96 -0.85
C ILE A 62 0.71 -6.19 -0.79
N ALA A 63 1.76 -6.71 -1.41
CA ALA A 63 3.05 -6.03 -1.47
C ALA A 63 2.94 -4.67 -2.19
N GLU A 64 2.18 -4.62 -3.28
CA GLU A 64 1.91 -3.38 -4.02
C GLU A 64 1.16 -2.35 -3.15
N VAL A 65 0.14 -2.79 -2.40
CA VAL A 65 -0.61 -1.91 -1.50
C VAL A 65 0.31 -1.34 -0.42
N LYS A 66 1.18 -2.16 0.15
CA LYS A 66 2.14 -1.72 1.18
C LYS A 66 3.13 -0.68 0.63
N LEU A 67 3.62 -0.89 -0.59
CA LEU A 67 4.48 0.10 -1.25
C LEU A 67 3.74 1.40 -1.54
N ASP A 68 2.49 1.33 -1.97
CA ASP A 68 1.68 2.52 -2.22
C ASP A 68 1.45 3.33 -0.94
N GLU A 69 1.34 2.66 0.20
CA GLU A 69 1.23 3.31 1.50
C GLU A 69 2.51 4.10 1.83
N VAL A 70 3.68 3.49 1.59
CA VAL A 70 4.98 4.18 1.75
C VAL A 70 5.06 5.39 0.82
N ARG A 71 4.66 5.22 -0.45
CA ARG A 71 4.66 6.31 -1.43
C ARG A 71 3.73 7.46 -1.03
N SER A 72 2.59 7.15 -0.45
CA SER A 72 1.63 8.15 0.02
C SER A 72 2.24 9.01 1.14
N VAL A 73 2.86 8.39 2.12
CA VAL A 73 3.55 9.12 3.20
C VAL A 73 4.72 9.94 2.64
N ARG A 74 5.51 9.34 1.74
CA ARG A 74 6.61 10.05 1.07
C ARG A 74 6.12 11.30 0.35
N ASN A 75 5.02 11.19 -0.39
CA ASN A 75 4.47 12.31 -1.16
C ASN A 75 4.01 13.43 -0.24
N THR A 76 3.43 13.10 0.92
CA THR A 76 3.08 14.09 1.95
C THR A 76 4.33 14.82 2.45
N LYS A 77 5.40 14.07 2.72
CA LYS A 77 6.67 14.66 3.18
C LYS A 77 7.31 15.56 2.12
N LEU A 78 7.24 15.16 0.84
CA LEU A 78 7.73 16.00 -0.26
C LEU A 78 6.91 17.29 -0.36
N ALA A 79 5.59 17.19 -0.25
CA ALA A 79 4.70 18.35 -0.31
C ALA A 79 4.99 19.37 0.81
N GLU A 80 5.38 18.90 1.99
CA GLU A 80 5.74 19.77 3.12
C GLU A 80 6.92 20.68 2.81
N THR A 81 7.79 20.31 1.86
CA THR A 81 8.99 21.06 1.51
C THR A 81 8.97 21.64 0.09
N ASP A 82 7.89 21.49 -0.64
CA ASP A 82 7.77 22.04 -2.00
C ASP A 82 7.91 23.57 -2.02
N TRP A 83 7.46 24.24 -0.97
CA TRP A 83 7.58 25.68 -0.84
C TRP A 83 9.05 26.14 -0.85
N VAL A 84 9.97 25.34 -0.33
CA VAL A 84 11.40 25.66 -0.34
C VAL A 84 11.92 25.70 -1.77
N VAL A 85 11.52 24.71 -2.59
CA VAL A 85 11.88 24.65 -4.01
C VAL A 85 11.34 25.86 -4.75
N THR A 86 10.07 26.15 -4.56
CA THR A 86 9.40 27.31 -5.19
C THR A 86 10.07 28.63 -4.79
N LYS A 87 10.34 28.80 -3.49
CA LYS A 87 11.00 30.00 -2.96
C LYS A 87 12.34 30.26 -3.64
N HIS A 88 13.20 29.26 -3.69
CA HIS A 88 14.53 29.42 -4.27
C HIS A 88 14.48 29.61 -5.79
N LYS A 89 13.48 28.99 -6.43
CA LYS A 89 13.26 29.17 -7.86
C LYS A 89 12.86 30.61 -8.20
N GLU A 90 11.95 31.19 -7.41
CA GLU A 90 11.51 32.58 -7.57
C GLU A 90 12.65 33.58 -7.32
N LEU A 91 13.49 33.33 -6.31
CA LEU A 91 14.58 34.19 -5.92
C LEU A 91 15.83 34.01 -6.79
N GLY A 92 15.87 32.98 -7.63
CA GLY A 92 17.07 32.67 -8.42
C GLY A 92 18.23 32.19 -7.56
N THR A 93 17.98 31.65 -6.39
CA THR A 93 18.99 31.14 -5.45
C THR A 93 19.04 29.62 -5.43
N ASN A 94 20.12 29.06 -4.89
CA ASN A 94 20.28 27.62 -4.80
C ASN A 94 19.52 27.05 -3.61
N ILE A 95 18.84 25.90 -3.84
CA ILE A 95 18.22 25.14 -2.76
C ILE A 95 19.34 24.62 -1.85
N PRO A 96 19.20 24.74 -0.51
CA PRO A 96 20.22 24.20 0.41
C PRO A 96 20.52 22.73 0.14
N THR A 97 21.80 22.36 0.24
CA THR A 97 22.24 20.97 -0.01
C THR A 97 21.54 19.96 0.91
N SER A 98 21.34 20.31 2.19
CA SER A 98 20.63 19.44 3.15
C SER A 98 19.20 19.13 2.68
N MET A 99 18.52 20.12 2.11
CA MET A 99 17.17 19.95 1.58
C MET A 99 17.17 19.09 0.31
N LYS A 100 18.15 19.29 -0.58
CA LYS A 100 18.30 18.46 -1.78
C LYS A 100 18.52 16.99 -1.40
N THR A 101 19.39 16.74 -0.43
CA THR A 101 19.69 15.40 0.06
C THR A 101 18.46 14.74 0.68
N TYR A 102 17.73 15.46 1.52
CA TYR A 102 16.50 14.98 2.14
C TYR A 102 15.46 14.61 1.08
N ARG A 103 15.20 15.50 0.13
CA ARG A 103 14.19 15.25 -0.91
C ARG A 103 14.60 14.11 -1.84
N ALA A 104 15.88 13.97 -2.16
CA ALA A 104 16.38 12.84 -2.96
C ALA A 104 16.18 11.51 -2.22
N ALA A 105 16.48 11.48 -0.91
CA ALA A 105 16.27 10.29 -0.09
C ALA A 105 14.77 9.91 -0.03
N LEU A 106 13.87 10.88 0.02
CA LEU A 106 12.43 10.62 -0.05
C LEU A 106 12.02 10.02 -1.40
N ARG A 107 12.52 10.57 -2.50
CA ARG A 107 12.19 10.03 -3.84
C ARG A 107 12.64 8.59 -4.01
N ASP A 108 13.77 8.22 -3.40
CA ASP A 108 14.39 6.91 -3.54
C ASP A 108 13.97 5.93 -2.42
N ILE A 109 13.01 6.32 -1.57
CA ILE A 109 12.67 5.56 -0.36
C ILE A 109 12.23 4.12 -0.68
N THR A 110 11.57 3.90 -1.80
CA THR A 110 11.09 2.57 -2.18
C THR A 110 12.17 1.67 -2.78
N ASP A 111 13.39 2.17 -2.95
CA ASP A 111 14.53 1.34 -3.35
C ASP A 111 14.93 0.38 -2.22
N SER A 112 14.67 0.76 -0.97
CA SER A 112 15.03 -0.04 0.21
C SER A 112 13.83 -0.44 1.07
N ALA A 113 12.76 0.37 1.10
CA ALA A 113 11.58 0.10 1.93
C ALA A 113 10.53 -0.67 1.15
N THR A 114 9.91 -1.66 1.79
CA THR A 114 8.81 -2.46 1.22
C THR A 114 7.47 -2.16 1.88
N SER A 115 7.48 -1.65 3.11
CA SER A 115 6.28 -1.31 3.87
C SER A 115 6.60 -0.24 4.90
N LEU A 116 5.56 0.29 5.57
CA LEU A 116 5.76 1.23 6.68
C LEU A 116 6.48 0.58 7.88
N ASP A 117 6.49 -0.76 7.96
CA ASP A 117 7.15 -1.48 9.05
C ASP A 117 8.67 -1.48 8.92
N ASP A 118 9.21 -1.42 7.70
CA ASP A 118 10.65 -1.51 7.45
C ASP A 118 11.27 -0.21 6.94
N VAL A 119 10.48 0.85 6.80
CA VAL A 119 10.97 2.13 6.28
C VAL A 119 11.74 2.90 7.36
N THR A 120 12.87 3.48 6.95
CA THR A 120 13.60 4.47 7.75
C THR A 120 13.50 5.80 7.02
N TRP A 121 12.74 6.72 7.60
CA TRP A 121 12.55 8.04 6.99
C TRP A 121 13.78 8.92 7.20
N PRO A 122 14.23 9.64 6.15
CA PRO A 122 15.28 10.62 6.34
C PRO A 122 14.82 11.74 7.27
N GLU A 123 15.77 12.31 8.00
CA GLU A 123 15.47 13.40 8.92
C GLU A 123 15.32 14.72 8.15
N LYS A 124 14.22 15.43 8.41
CA LYS A 124 13.93 16.71 7.79
C LYS A 124 14.90 17.78 8.31
N PRO A 125 15.61 18.51 7.42
CA PRO A 125 16.53 19.58 7.82
C PRO A 125 15.84 20.75 8.50
#